data_53fe6daec5870ece4cc76106f632ea83
#
_entry.id   53fe6daec5870ece4cc76106f632ea83
#
_cell.length_a   1.000
_cell.length_b   1.000
_cell.length_c   1.000
_cell.angle_alpha   90.00
_cell.angle_beta   90.00
_cell.angle_gamma   90.00
#
_symmetry.space_group_name_H-M   'P 1'
#
loop_
_entity.id
_entity.type
_entity.pdbx_description
1 polymer ?
#
loop_
_entity_poly.entity_id
_entity_poly.type
_entity_poly.pdbx_seq_one_letter_code
_entity_poly.pdbx_strand_id
1 'polypeptide(L)'
;MTKTLPEGFIYGGATAAYQAEGAVHTDGKGPVAWDRYLAENYWYTAEPASDFYHMYPKDLELCEQFGINGIRISIAWSRIFPAGYGEVNPKGVDFYHRL
;
A
#
# COMPACT_ATOMS: atom_id res chain seq x y z
N MET A 1 34.87 -19.79 4.93
CA MET A 1 34.62 -18.51 5.65
C MET A 1 33.23 -18.02 5.32
N THR A 2 32.42 -17.77 6.29
CA THR A 2 31.05 -17.26 6.11
C THR A 2 31.10 -15.73 6.05
N LYS A 3 30.51 -15.17 5.01
CA LYS A 3 30.33 -13.71 4.92
C LYS A 3 28.96 -13.34 5.44
N THR A 4 28.88 -12.30 6.25
CA THR A 4 27.63 -11.77 6.78
C THR A 4 27.47 -10.32 6.35
N LEU A 5 26.23 -9.86 6.32
CA LEU A 5 25.94 -8.45 6.08
C LEU A 5 26.20 -7.63 7.36
N PRO A 6 26.47 -6.34 7.22
CA PRO A 6 26.69 -5.50 8.39
C PRO A 6 25.53 -5.52 9.36
N GLU A 7 25.82 -5.30 10.64
CA GLU A 7 24.82 -5.09 11.66
C GLU A 7 23.91 -3.90 11.27
N GLY A 8 22.60 -4.03 11.49
CA GLY A 8 21.64 -3.00 11.11
C GLY A 8 21.27 -2.98 9.64
N PHE A 9 21.79 -3.91 8.84
CA PHE A 9 21.43 -3.98 7.42
C PHE A 9 19.95 -4.30 7.25
N ILE A 10 19.29 -3.59 6.34
CA ILE A 10 17.85 -3.77 6.09
C ILE A 10 17.65 -4.84 5.01
N TYR A 11 16.95 -5.91 5.40
CA TYR A 11 16.48 -6.95 4.50
C TYR A 11 15.03 -6.67 4.20
N GLY A 12 14.71 -6.31 2.98
CA GLY A 12 13.34 -5.95 2.72
C GLY A 12 12.99 -5.96 1.26
N GLY A 13 11.82 -5.44 1.02
CA GLY A 13 11.28 -5.26 -0.30
C GLY A 13 10.49 -3.97 -0.36
N ALA A 14 9.75 -3.82 -1.44
CA ALA A 14 8.91 -2.66 -1.65
C ALA A 14 7.57 -3.08 -2.24
N THR A 15 6.54 -2.32 -1.90
CA THR A 15 5.25 -2.42 -2.55
C THR A 15 4.78 -1.03 -2.94
N ALA A 16 3.74 -0.97 -3.76
CA ALA A 16 3.15 0.28 -4.21
C ALA A 16 1.67 0.28 -3.88
N ALA A 17 1.17 1.42 -3.40
CA ALA A 17 -0.21 1.55 -2.95
C ALA A 17 -1.20 1.08 -3.99
N TYR A 18 -1.12 1.61 -5.21
CA TYR A 18 -2.10 1.28 -6.25
C TYR A 18 -2.04 -0.19 -6.68
N GLN A 19 -0.86 -0.78 -6.71
CA GLN A 19 -0.68 -2.17 -7.15
C GLN A 19 -1.12 -3.19 -6.10
N ALA A 20 -1.01 -2.86 -4.83
CA ALA A 20 -1.16 -3.83 -3.75
C ALA A 20 -2.38 -3.63 -2.88
N GLU A 21 -2.76 -2.39 -2.61
CA GLU A 21 -3.75 -2.10 -1.56
C GLU A 21 -5.15 -2.58 -1.89
N GLY A 22 -5.61 -2.46 -3.14
CA GLY A 22 -7.03 -2.62 -3.43
C GLY A 22 -7.84 -1.55 -2.71
N ALA A 23 -9.06 -1.88 -2.28
CA ALA A 23 -9.90 -0.98 -1.49
C ALA A 23 -10.00 0.42 -2.12
N VAL A 24 -10.17 0.47 -3.44
CA VAL A 24 -10.06 1.71 -4.22
C VAL A 24 -11.19 2.71 -3.95
N HIS A 25 -12.28 2.26 -3.35
CA HIS A 25 -13.42 3.11 -2.96
C HIS A 25 -13.75 3.02 -1.47
N THR A 26 -12.84 2.48 -0.68
CA THR A 26 -13.05 2.20 0.74
C THR A 26 -12.57 3.38 1.59
N ASP A 27 -13.28 3.63 2.70
CA ASP A 27 -12.91 4.62 3.72
C ASP A 27 -12.64 6.01 3.15
N GLY A 28 -13.45 6.42 2.18
CA GLY A 28 -13.41 7.77 1.64
C GLY A 28 -12.31 8.05 0.62
N LYS A 29 -11.60 7.00 0.16
CA LYS A 29 -10.57 7.19 -0.87
C LYS A 29 -11.17 7.79 -2.13
N GLY A 30 -10.53 8.84 -2.66
CA GLY A 30 -10.88 9.45 -3.92
C GLY A 30 -10.34 8.68 -5.13
N PRO A 31 -10.88 8.95 -6.33
CA PRO A 31 -10.40 8.34 -7.55
C PRO A 31 -9.05 8.89 -7.98
N VAL A 32 -8.33 8.10 -8.78
CA VAL A 32 -7.08 8.51 -9.42
C VAL A 32 -7.15 8.27 -10.93
N ALA A 33 -6.24 8.87 -11.67
CA ALA A 33 -6.23 8.77 -13.13
C ALA A 33 -6.18 7.32 -13.62
N TRP A 34 -5.47 6.43 -12.93
CA TRP A 34 -5.39 5.02 -13.28
C TRP A 34 -6.74 4.30 -13.21
N ASP A 35 -7.61 4.69 -12.28
CA ASP A 35 -8.95 4.09 -12.19
C ASP A 35 -9.71 4.29 -13.50
N ARG A 36 -9.67 5.50 -14.03
CA ARG A 36 -10.31 5.83 -15.29
C ARG A 36 -9.62 5.16 -16.47
N TYR A 37 -8.30 5.20 -16.52
CA TYR A 37 -7.53 4.60 -17.60
C TYR A 37 -7.79 3.09 -17.71
N LEU A 38 -7.81 2.38 -16.61
CA LEU A 38 -8.10 0.94 -16.62
C LEU A 38 -9.54 0.65 -17.05
N ALA A 39 -10.50 1.44 -16.55
CA ALA A 39 -11.90 1.26 -16.91
C ALA A 39 -12.16 1.50 -18.42
N GLU A 40 -11.45 2.46 -19.01
CA GLU A 40 -11.64 2.81 -20.43
C GLU A 40 -10.87 1.91 -21.39
N ASN A 41 -9.74 1.34 -20.98
CA ASN A 41 -8.82 0.63 -21.87
C ASN A 41 -8.70 -0.85 -21.60
N TYR A 42 -9.11 -1.32 -20.41
CA TYR A 42 -8.98 -2.70 -19.99
C TYR A 42 -10.25 -3.15 -19.27
N TRP A 43 -10.37 -4.44 -19.10
CA TRP A 43 -11.52 -5.06 -18.45
C TRP A 43 -11.27 -5.43 -16.98
N TYR A 44 -10.18 -4.98 -16.39
CA TYR A 44 -9.83 -5.21 -14.99
C TYR A 44 -9.60 -3.89 -14.26
N THR A 45 -9.62 -3.96 -12.94
CA THR A 45 -9.43 -2.82 -12.06
C THR A 45 -8.35 -3.13 -11.03
N ALA A 46 -8.03 -2.16 -10.19
CA ALA A 46 -7.13 -2.35 -9.06
C ALA A 46 -7.83 -2.95 -7.83
N GLU A 47 -9.07 -3.41 -7.99
CA GLU A 47 -9.83 -4.03 -6.89
C GLU A 47 -9.99 -5.53 -7.16
N PRO A 48 -9.66 -6.42 -6.24
CA PRO A 48 -9.08 -6.17 -4.93
C PRO A 48 -7.55 -6.07 -4.92
N ALA A 49 -6.88 -6.31 -6.04
CA ALA A 49 -5.41 -6.46 -6.13
C ALA A 49 -4.93 -7.52 -5.14
N SER A 50 -3.90 -7.22 -4.35
CA SER A 50 -3.47 -8.10 -3.24
C SER A 50 -4.23 -7.82 -1.95
N ASP A 51 -5.17 -6.90 -2.00
CA ASP A 51 -5.97 -6.46 -0.83
C ASP A 51 -5.10 -6.11 0.39
N PHE A 52 -3.97 -5.50 0.15
CA PHE A 52 -3.04 -5.14 1.21
C PHE A 52 -3.66 -4.19 2.24
N TYR A 53 -4.65 -3.40 1.80
CA TYR A 53 -5.39 -2.52 2.69
C TYR A 53 -5.99 -3.27 3.89
N HIS A 54 -6.51 -4.49 3.66
CA HIS A 54 -7.08 -5.33 4.72
C HIS A 54 -6.10 -6.39 5.21
N MET A 55 -5.24 -6.89 4.34
CA MET A 55 -4.37 -8.03 4.63
C MET A 55 -3.01 -7.68 5.23
N TYR A 56 -2.68 -6.37 5.34
CA TYR A 56 -1.35 -5.96 5.80
C TYR A 56 -0.91 -6.57 7.13
N PRO A 57 -1.79 -6.78 8.14
CA PRO A 57 -1.33 -7.40 9.39
C PRO A 57 -0.80 -8.80 9.17
N LYS A 58 -1.49 -9.59 8.35
CA LYS A 58 -1.06 -10.95 8.01
C LYS A 58 0.17 -10.96 7.13
N ASP A 59 0.20 -10.08 6.14
CA ASP A 59 1.32 -9.97 5.22
C ASP A 59 2.61 -9.56 5.94
N LEU A 60 2.53 -8.60 6.85
CA LEU A 60 3.67 -8.16 7.65
C LEU A 60 4.12 -9.24 8.64
N GLU A 61 3.19 -9.98 9.23
CA GLU A 61 3.51 -11.13 10.06
C GLU A 61 4.33 -12.17 9.29
N LEU A 62 3.92 -12.47 8.05
CA LEU A 62 4.66 -13.38 7.17
C LEU A 62 6.05 -12.83 6.83
N CYS A 63 6.15 -11.54 6.57
CA CYS A 63 7.44 -10.89 6.34
C CYS A 63 8.38 -11.07 7.54
N GLU A 64 7.88 -10.87 8.75
CA GLU A 64 8.64 -11.06 9.97
C GLU A 64 9.12 -12.50 10.12
N GLN A 65 8.24 -13.48 9.85
CA GLN A 65 8.59 -14.90 9.89
C GLN A 65 9.70 -15.27 8.93
N PHE A 66 9.79 -14.60 7.79
CA PHE A 66 10.85 -14.80 6.79
C PHE A 66 12.09 -13.95 7.01
N GLY A 67 12.20 -13.27 8.14
CA GLY A 67 13.38 -12.48 8.49
C GLY A 67 13.47 -11.12 7.81
N ILE A 68 12.39 -10.64 7.22
CA ILE A 68 12.33 -9.32 6.62
C ILE A 68 12.18 -8.29 7.74
N ASN A 69 13.06 -7.29 7.75
CA ASN A 69 13.09 -6.27 8.80
C ASN A 69 12.80 -4.85 8.29
N GLY A 70 12.44 -4.72 7.02
CA GLY A 70 12.07 -3.43 6.45
C GLY A 70 11.22 -3.60 5.21
N ILE A 71 10.26 -2.72 5.02
CA ILE A 71 9.45 -2.66 3.82
C ILE A 71 9.26 -1.21 3.40
N ARG A 72 9.46 -0.93 2.11
CA ARG A 72 9.13 0.37 1.55
C ARG A 72 7.72 0.34 1.00
N ILE A 73 6.94 1.32 1.37
CA ILE A 73 5.58 1.50 0.87
C ILE A 73 5.48 2.82 0.12
N SER A 74 4.41 3.00 -0.64
CA SER A 74 3.97 4.31 -1.07
C SER A 74 2.65 4.65 -0.39
N ILE A 75 2.40 5.94 -0.22
CA ILE A 75 1.16 6.44 0.38
C ILE A 75 0.25 6.90 -0.76
N ALA A 76 -0.97 6.37 -0.81
CA ALA A 76 -1.95 6.79 -1.79
C ALA A 76 -2.44 8.20 -1.43
N TRP A 77 -2.06 9.18 -2.24
CA TRP A 77 -2.45 10.58 -2.04
C TRP A 77 -3.97 10.73 -1.92
N SER A 78 -4.72 10.00 -2.73
CA SER A 78 -6.18 10.07 -2.75
C SER A 78 -6.86 9.46 -1.52
N ARG A 79 -6.14 8.71 -0.68
CA ARG A 79 -6.63 8.31 0.64
C ARG A 79 -6.55 9.44 1.63
N ILE A 80 -5.53 10.27 1.50
CA ILE A 80 -5.30 11.42 2.40
C ILE A 80 -6.10 12.62 1.94
N PHE A 81 -6.06 12.92 0.66
CA PHE A 81 -6.78 14.02 0.02
C PHE A 81 -7.71 13.48 -1.07
N PRO A 82 -8.92 13.04 -0.74
CA PRO A 82 -9.83 12.44 -1.74
C PRO A 82 -10.13 13.33 -2.93
N ALA A 83 -10.18 14.65 -2.73
CA ALA A 83 -10.39 15.62 -3.80
C ALA A 83 -9.08 16.05 -4.50
N GLY A 84 -7.95 15.50 -4.08
CA GLY A 84 -6.62 15.87 -4.57
C GLY A 84 -5.97 17.00 -3.77
N TYR A 85 -6.73 17.74 -3.02
CA TYR A 85 -6.29 18.85 -2.16
C TYR A 85 -7.38 19.15 -1.12
N GLY A 86 -7.12 20.06 -0.22
CA GLY A 86 -8.13 20.56 0.73
C GLY A 86 -8.24 19.72 1.99
N GLU A 87 -9.41 19.18 2.25
CA GLU A 87 -9.66 18.46 3.50
C GLU A 87 -8.92 17.12 3.53
N VAL A 88 -8.29 16.84 4.66
CA VAL A 88 -7.64 15.58 4.94
C VAL A 88 -8.69 14.54 5.34
N ASN A 89 -8.60 13.34 4.77
CA ASN A 89 -9.43 12.20 5.15
C ASN A 89 -8.80 11.48 6.34
N PRO A 90 -9.36 11.60 7.55
CA PRO A 90 -8.76 10.99 8.74
C PRO A 90 -8.66 9.46 8.69
N LYS A 91 -9.57 8.81 7.98
CA LYS A 91 -9.52 7.34 7.82
C LYS A 91 -8.33 6.89 7.00
N GLY A 92 -7.95 7.65 5.98
CA GLY A 92 -6.74 7.38 5.20
C GLY A 92 -5.47 7.58 6.01
N VAL A 93 -5.40 8.66 6.77
CA VAL A 93 -4.29 8.95 7.68
C VAL A 93 -4.16 7.83 8.71
N ASP A 94 -5.27 7.43 9.33
CA ASP A 94 -5.30 6.38 10.34
C ASP A 94 -4.80 5.05 9.80
N PHE A 95 -5.19 4.69 8.56
CA PHE A 95 -4.70 3.46 7.93
C PHE A 95 -3.16 3.44 7.87
N TYR A 96 -2.54 4.51 7.39
CA TYR A 96 -1.09 4.56 7.28
C TYR A 96 -0.39 4.63 8.64
N HIS A 97 -1.03 5.17 9.66
CA HIS A 97 -0.52 5.09 11.02
C HIS A 97 -0.56 3.68 11.60
N ARG A 98 -1.61 2.92 11.27
CA ARG A 98 -1.71 1.51 11.71
C ARG A 98 -0.73 0.60 10.98
N LEU A 99 -0.52 0.87 9.70
CA LEU A 99 0.43 0.13 8.87
C LEU A 99 1.86 0.36 9.37
#